data_b52943b756c5dd8a807f53f30db6fef5
#
_entry.id   b52943b756c5dd8a807f53f30db6fef5
#
_cell.length_a   1.000
_cell.length_b   1.000
_cell.length_c   1.000
_cell.angle_alpha   90.00
_cell.angle_beta   90.00
_cell.angle_gamma   90.00
#
_symmetry.space_group_name_H-M   'P 1'
#
loop_
_entity.id
_entity.type
_entity.pdbx_description
1 polymer ?
#
loop_
_entity_poly.entity_id
_entity_poly.type
_entity_poly.pdbx_seq_one_letter_code
_entity_poly.pdbx_strand_id
1 'polypeptide(L)'
;MSYTLKIAWRYFFSKSKQTVINRINTFAFFMVVVASAALFVVLSAFAGLKDFGLSFANSFDPDFEILPERGTYFSVPDSTLVQLHSLPEIIAAAPEIEEKVFLSFKDKNQVDYLKAVSPDYTSVIPIDRLIALGDWLSFEGPDVVAVFGIGGSMGLGVYDYNTFLNIIVHKKKKQTLLNQNPFTSSPSVVSGLYQINEDLDKKYLFSNLSFGQQLLELQPDQFSSVVLKTAPQVTKKKLTSQLEPLFTIPIRIVSRAEQNAALYRMLNVEHLAIYFIFTLVMIIALFNVVGALIMMV
;
A
#
# COMPACT_ATOMS: atom_id res chain seq x y z
N MET A 1 -47.95 16.69 7.76
CA MET A 1 -47.01 17.77 8.02
C MET A 1 -47.34 18.42 9.34
N SER A 2 -46.46 18.40 10.33
CA SER A 2 -46.67 18.99 11.65
C SER A 2 -46.99 20.47 11.57
N TYR A 3 -47.96 20.97 12.39
CA TYR A 3 -48.33 22.38 12.45
C TYR A 3 -47.13 23.33 12.64
N THR A 4 -46.16 22.89 13.41
CA THR A 4 -44.87 23.59 13.62
C THR A 4 -44.09 23.83 12.35
N LEU A 5 -44.05 22.85 11.45
CA LEU A 5 -43.33 22.91 10.16
C LEU A 5 -44.02 23.90 9.20
N LYS A 6 -45.36 23.96 9.25
CA LYS A 6 -46.16 24.89 8.43
C LYS A 6 -46.03 26.35 8.92
N ILE A 7 -45.93 26.56 10.22
CA ILE A 7 -45.66 27.87 10.83
C ILE A 7 -44.24 28.32 10.50
N ALA A 8 -43.23 27.43 10.66
CA ALA A 8 -41.83 27.72 10.35
C ALA A 8 -41.64 28.09 8.86
N TRP A 9 -42.26 27.34 7.94
CA TRP A 9 -42.25 27.64 6.51
C TRP A 9 -42.87 28.98 6.17
N ARG A 10 -44.02 29.31 6.78
CA ARG A 10 -44.71 30.61 6.59
C ARG A 10 -43.92 31.78 7.16
N TYR A 11 -43.21 31.57 8.28
CA TYR A 11 -42.32 32.58 8.86
C TYR A 11 -41.10 32.84 8.00
N PHE A 12 -40.52 31.79 7.43
CA PHE A 12 -39.34 31.89 6.57
C PHE A 12 -39.61 32.69 5.29
N PHE A 13 -40.79 32.56 4.69
CA PHE A 13 -41.19 33.29 3.48
C PHE A 13 -42.00 34.56 3.74
N SER A 14 -42.30 34.92 4.99
CA SER A 14 -43.05 36.12 5.32
C SER A 14 -42.13 37.34 5.17
N LYS A 15 -42.53 38.28 4.31
CA LYS A 15 -41.86 39.58 4.14
C LYS A 15 -42.19 40.47 5.32
N SER A 16 -41.28 40.61 6.29
CA SER A 16 -41.38 41.66 7.32
C SER A 16 -41.30 43.05 6.67
N LYS A 17 -42.02 44.02 7.21
CA LYS A 17 -41.95 45.43 6.75
C LYS A 17 -40.55 46.04 6.97
N GLN A 18 -39.65 45.37 7.73
CA GLN A 18 -38.25 45.78 7.94
C GLN A 18 -37.37 45.12 6.92
N THR A 19 -37.07 45.78 5.83
CA THR A 19 -36.25 45.30 4.70
C THR A 19 -34.83 44.83 5.11
N VAL A 20 -34.28 45.40 6.18
CA VAL A 20 -32.94 45.09 6.68
C VAL A 20 -32.87 43.68 7.30
N ILE A 21 -33.85 43.31 8.13
CA ILE A 21 -33.90 42.00 8.80
C ILE A 21 -34.06 40.89 7.76
N ASN A 22 -34.88 41.09 6.74
CA ASN A 22 -35.03 40.09 5.66
C ASN A 22 -33.72 39.88 4.87
N ARG A 23 -32.95 40.93 4.61
CA ARG A 23 -31.64 40.82 3.94
C ARG A 23 -30.64 40.05 4.79
N ILE A 24 -30.55 40.33 6.10
CA ILE A 24 -29.67 39.64 7.02
C ILE A 24 -30.01 38.13 7.09
N ASN A 25 -31.32 37.81 7.22
CA ASN A 25 -31.77 36.43 7.28
C ASN A 25 -31.48 35.63 5.97
N THR A 26 -31.70 36.27 4.81
CA THR A 26 -31.39 35.71 3.50
C THR A 26 -29.86 35.47 3.35
N PHE A 27 -29.07 36.44 3.80
CA PHE A 27 -27.61 36.34 3.77
C PHE A 27 -27.11 35.20 4.69
N ALA A 28 -27.62 35.08 5.93
CA ALA A 28 -27.30 34.02 6.85
C ALA A 28 -27.65 32.63 6.28
N PHE A 29 -28.84 32.51 5.66
CA PHE A 29 -29.23 31.25 4.98
C PHE A 29 -28.26 30.89 3.84
N PHE A 30 -27.93 31.88 2.99
CA PHE A 30 -27.01 31.68 1.88
C PHE A 30 -25.62 31.25 2.37
N MET A 31 -25.12 31.86 3.46
CA MET A 31 -23.84 31.47 4.08
C MET A 31 -23.83 30.03 4.58
N VAL A 32 -24.92 29.55 5.20
CA VAL A 32 -25.06 28.18 5.66
C VAL A 32 -25.07 27.21 4.46
N VAL A 33 -25.78 27.55 3.39
CA VAL A 33 -25.80 26.71 2.17
C VAL A 33 -24.43 26.64 1.53
N VAL A 34 -23.74 27.78 1.38
CA VAL A 34 -22.37 27.80 0.81
C VAL A 34 -21.39 27.03 1.69
N ALA A 35 -21.44 27.21 3.02
CA ALA A 35 -20.58 26.47 3.94
C ALA A 35 -20.82 24.96 3.88
N SER A 36 -22.08 24.54 3.82
CA SER A 36 -22.44 23.12 3.70
C SER A 36 -21.99 22.53 2.35
N ALA A 37 -22.16 23.28 1.26
CA ALA A 37 -21.71 22.85 -0.07
C ALA A 37 -20.18 22.75 -0.15
N ALA A 38 -19.47 23.74 0.39
CA ALA A 38 -18.01 23.71 0.45
C ALA A 38 -17.49 22.52 1.26
N LEU A 39 -18.11 22.25 2.41
CA LEU A 39 -17.78 21.09 3.25
C LEU A 39 -18.02 19.78 2.50
N PHE A 40 -19.17 19.65 1.81
CA PHE A 40 -19.48 18.45 1.02
C PHE A 40 -18.43 18.21 -0.07
N VAL A 41 -18.01 19.24 -0.80
CA VAL A 41 -16.97 19.15 -1.83
C VAL A 41 -15.63 18.70 -1.21
N VAL A 42 -15.23 19.28 -0.10
CA VAL A 42 -13.99 18.91 0.60
C VAL A 42 -14.04 17.46 1.04
N LEU A 43 -15.11 17.03 1.73
CA LEU A 43 -15.25 15.63 2.18
C LEU A 43 -15.25 14.63 1.02
N SER A 44 -15.92 14.97 -0.08
CA SER A 44 -15.97 14.12 -1.28
C SER A 44 -14.59 13.99 -1.94
N ALA A 45 -13.85 15.11 -2.04
CA ALA A 45 -12.50 15.10 -2.60
C ALA A 45 -11.54 14.25 -1.76
N PHE A 46 -11.59 14.38 -0.44
CA PHE A 46 -10.77 13.59 0.47
C PHE A 46 -11.14 12.10 0.45
N ALA A 47 -12.43 11.76 0.43
CA ALA A 47 -12.86 10.38 0.31
C ALA A 47 -12.32 9.73 -0.98
N GLY A 48 -12.40 10.44 -2.10
CA GLY A 48 -11.87 9.98 -3.38
C GLY A 48 -10.35 9.82 -3.37
N LEU A 49 -9.61 10.74 -2.78
CA LEU A 49 -8.15 10.67 -2.65
C LEU A 49 -7.72 9.48 -1.77
N LYS A 50 -8.44 9.24 -0.67
CA LYS A 50 -8.22 8.07 0.19
C LYS A 50 -8.41 6.77 -0.56
N ASP A 51 -9.55 6.60 -1.25
CA ASP A 51 -9.86 5.38 -1.99
C ASP A 51 -8.83 5.16 -3.12
N PHE A 52 -8.42 6.23 -3.80
CA PHE A 52 -7.37 6.20 -4.81
C PHE A 52 -6.02 5.77 -4.21
N GLY A 53 -5.58 6.37 -3.11
CA GLY A 53 -4.33 6.00 -2.45
C GLY A 53 -4.31 4.56 -1.94
N LEU A 54 -5.42 4.10 -1.36
CA LEU A 54 -5.55 2.71 -0.89
C LEU A 54 -5.63 1.69 -2.03
N SER A 55 -6.10 2.07 -3.22
CA SER A 55 -6.18 1.17 -4.38
C SER A 55 -4.81 0.64 -4.79
N PHE A 56 -3.77 1.48 -4.72
CA PHE A 56 -2.39 1.06 -5.00
C PHE A 56 -1.85 0.08 -3.97
N ALA A 57 -2.05 0.35 -2.66
CA ALA A 57 -1.68 -0.57 -1.60
C ALA A 57 -2.41 -1.91 -1.73
N ASN A 58 -3.71 -1.88 -2.07
CA ASN A 58 -4.50 -3.10 -2.28
C ASN A 58 -4.03 -3.93 -3.48
N SER A 59 -3.40 -3.32 -4.46
CA SER A 59 -2.94 -4.00 -5.68
C SER A 59 -1.54 -4.62 -5.54
N PHE A 60 -0.72 -4.11 -4.62
CA PHE A 60 0.69 -4.51 -4.49
C PHE A 60 1.02 -5.20 -3.16
N ASP A 61 0.34 -4.83 -2.07
CA ASP A 61 0.66 -5.35 -0.75
C ASP A 61 -0.23 -6.54 -0.38
N PRO A 62 0.34 -7.61 0.22
CA PRO A 62 -0.45 -8.74 0.72
C PRO A 62 -1.36 -8.32 1.88
N ASP A 63 -2.39 -9.12 2.17
CA ASP A 63 -3.27 -8.89 3.33
C ASP A 63 -2.47 -8.96 4.63
N PHE A 64 -1.59 -9.97 4.73
CA PHE A 64 -0.65 -10.16 5.83
C PHE A 64 0.68 -10.66 5.31
N GLU A 65 1.72 -10.38 6.08
CA GLU A 65 3.09 -10.85 5.85
C GLU A 65 3.63 -11.47 7.13
N ILE A 66 4.22 -12.66 7.02
CA ILE A 66 4.90 -13.36 8.11
C ILE A 66 6.39 -13.06 8.00
N LEU A 67 6.95 -12.50 9.04
CA LEU A 67 8.36 -12.15 9.15
C LEU A 67 8.98 -12.84 10.36
N PRO A 68 10.28 -13.13 10.39
CA PRO A 68 10.95 -13.55 11.60
C PRO A 68 10.97 -12.39 12.62
N GLU A 69 10.84 -12.67 13.91
CA GLU A 69 10.95 -11.64 14.94
C GLU A 69 12.38 -11.09 15.02
N ARG A 70 13.38 -11.93 14.72
CA ARG A 70 14.80 -11.59 14.69
C ARG A 70 15.48 -12.13 13.44
N GLY A 71 16.38 -11.35 12.89
CA GLY A 71 17.12 -11.70 11.68
C GLY A 71 16.42 -11.20 10.42
N THR A 72 16.98 -11.55 9.26
CA THR A 72 16.45 -11.17 7.94
C THR A 72 15.80 -12.36 7.24
N TYR A 73 16.33 -13.56 7.49
CA TYR A 73 15.86 -14.80 6.86
C TYR A 73 15.52 -15.84 7.91
N PHE A 74 14.57 -16.70 7.58
CA PHE A 74 14.15 -17.83 8.41
C PHE A 74 13.82 -19.04 7.56
N SER A 75 13.95 -20.23 8.17
CA SER A 75 13.63 -21.49 7.52
C SER A 75 12.14 -21.77 7.64
N VAL A 76 11.49 -22.02 6.50
CA VAL A 76 10.09 -22.44 6.41
C VAL A 76 10.05 -23.74 5.61
N PRO A 77 9.96 -24.90 6.29
CA PRO A 77 9.85 -26.19 5.62
C PRO A 77 8.61 -26.28 4.72
N ASP A 78 8.69 -27.07 3.67
CA ASP A 78 7.55 -27.30 2.76
C ASP A 78 6.31 -27.81 3.50
N SER A 79 6.49 -28.61 4.56
CA SER A 79 5.40 -29.07 5.42
C SER A 79 4.64 -27.93 6.06
N THR A 80 5.32 -26.84 6.44
CA THR A 80 4.68 -25.63 6.99
C THR A 80 3.91 -24.88 5.91
N LEU A 81 4.46 -24.77 4.70
CA LEU A 81 3.75 -24.16 3.56
C LEU A 81 2.47 -24.93 3.23
N VAL A 82 2.53 -26.26 3.20
CA VAL A 82 1.34 -27.11 2.99
C VAL A 82 0.31 -26.90 4.10
N GLN A 83 0.73 -26.81 5.36
CA GLN A 83 -0.16 -26.53 6.48
C GLN A 83 -0.82 -25.13 6.35
N LEU A 84 -0.08 -24.11 5.92
CA LEU A 84 -0.64 -22.78 5.66
C LEU A 84 -1.78 -22.85 4.62
N HIS A 85 -1.56 -23.55 3.51
CA HIS A 85 -2.58 -23.73 2.48
C HIS A 85 -3.80 -24.53 2.94
N SER A 86 -3.68 -25.34 4.01
CA SER A 86 -4.80 -26.12 4.55
C SER A 86 -5.73 -25.33 5.47
N LEU A 87 -5.32 -24.12 5.91
CA LEU A 87 -6.12 -23.30 6.80
C LEU A 87 -7.25 -22.58 6.03
N PRO A 88 -8.51 -22.68 6.46
CA PRO A 88 -9.64 -22.08 5.74
C PRO A 88 -9.63 -20.55 5.69
N GLU A 89 -8.86 -19.93 6.58
CA GLU A 89 -8.65 -18.48 6.61
C GLU A 89 -7.67 -17.98 5.54
N ILE A 90 -6.81 -18.86 5.01
CA ILE A 90 -5.76 -18.54 4.03
C ILE A 90 -6.23 -18.96 2.65
N ILE A 91 -6.36 -18.01 1.75
CA ILE A 91 -6.72 -18.26 0.34
C ILE A 91 -5.49 -18.65 -0.46
N ALA A 92 -4.37 -17.97 -0.22
CA ALA A 92 -3.09 -18.23 -0.85
C ALA A 92 -1.95 -17.81 0.07
N ALA A 93 -0.82 -18.50 -0.03
CA ALA A 93 0.41 -18.21 0.68
C ALA A 93 1.58 -18.37 -0.28
N ALA A 94 2.56 -17.48 -0.24
CA ALA A 94 3.73 -17.55 -1.08
C ALA A 94 4.99 -17.09 -0.33
N PRO A 95 6.07 -17.89 -0.32
CA PRO A 95 7.34 -17.43 0.21
C PRO A 95 7.98 -16.41 -0.75
N GLU A 96 8.63 -15.40 -0.16
CA GLU A 96 9.42 -14.42 -0.91
C GLU A 96 10.72 -14.08 -0.20
N ILE A 97 11.66 -13.55 -0.97
CA ILE A 97 12.89 -12.96 -0.47
C ILE A 97 12.92 -11.51 -0.94
N GLU A 98 12.90 -10.57 0.01
CA GLU A 98 13.14 -9.17 -0.28
C GLU A 98 14.52 -8.76 0.22
N GLU A 99 15.37 -8.23 -0.66
CA GLU A 99 16.71 -7.80 -0.34
C GLU A 99 17.09 -6.56 -1.14
N LYS A 100 17.83 -5.65 -0.50
CA LYS A 100 18.37 -4.47 -1.13
C LYS A 100 19.52 -4.83 -2.05
N VAL A 101 19.43 -4.42 -3.32
CA VAL A 101 20.40 -4.77 -4.37
C VAL A 101 20.93 -3.52 -5.05
N PHE A 102 22.12 -3.64 -5.65
CA PHE A 102 22.66 -2.67 -6.58
C PHE A 102 22.47 -3.22 -7.99
N LEU A 103 21.86 -2.42 -8.83
CA LEU A 103 21.68 -2.72 -10.25
C LEU A 103 22.72 -1.95 -11.04
N SER A 104 23.35 -2.62 -11.99
CA SER A 104 24.33 -2.01 -12.88
C SER A 104 24.00 -2.31 -14.33
N PHE A 105 23.89 -1.26 -15.13
CA PHE A 105 23.66 -1.32 -16.57
C PHE A 105 24.49 -0.29 -17.29
N LYS A 106 25.41 -0.74 -18.15
CA LYS A 106 26.41 0.13 -18.80
C LYS A 106 27.16 0.96 -17.75
N ASP A 107 27.09 2.29 -17.87
CA ASP A 107 27.76 3.24 -16.96
C ASP A 107 26.86 3.74 -15.82
N LYS A 108 25.63 3.20 -15.69
CA LYS A 108 24.65 3.61 -14.68
C LYS A 108 24.51 2.56 -13.59
N ASN A 109 24.35 3.05 -12.37
CA ASN A 109 24.07 2.23 -11.20
C ASN A 109 22.87 2.78 -10.46
N GLN A 110 22.06 1.88 -9.90
CA GLN A 110 20.87 2.20 -9.12
C GLN A 110 20.75 1.26 -7.94
N VAL A 111 20.08 1.71 -6.89
CA VAL A 111 19.79 0.89 -5.70
C VAL A 111 18.31 0.62 -5.66
N ASP A 112 17.95 -0.66 -5.73
CA ASP A 112 16.56 -1.12 -5.71
C ASP A 112 16.38 -2.26 -4.71
N TYR A 113 15.16 -2.79 -4.63
CA TYR A 113 14.84 -3.99 -3.87
C TYR A 113 14.49 -5.13 -4.82
N LEU A 114 15.21 -6.23 -4.69
CA LEU A 114 14.89 -7.47 -5.36
C LEU A 114 13.81 -8.20 -4.56
N LYS A 115 12.69 -8.53 -5.21
CA LYS A 115 11.70 -9.50 -4.71
C LYS A 115 11.84 -10.79 -5.50
N ALA A 116 12.49 -11.78 -4.88
CA ALA A 116 12.55 -13.12 -5.45
C ALA A 116 11.33 -13.91 -4.95
N VAL A 117 10.51 -14.39 -5.86
CA VAL A 117 9.15 -14.89 -5.58
C VAL A 117 8.94 -16.31 -6.11
N SER A 118 8.06 -17.05 -5.42
CA SER A 118 7.61 -18.38 -5.84
C SER A 118 6.55 -18.31 -6.96
N PRO A 119 6.27 -19.41 -7.66
CA PRO A 119 5.19 -19.47 -8.65
C PRO A 119 3.82 -19.07 -8.11
N ASP A 120 3.55 -19.38 -6.84
CA ASP A 120 2.27 -19.09 -6.19
C ASP A 120 2.07 -17.60 -5.82
N TYR A 121 3.09 -16.78 -5.99
CA TYR A 121 3.06 -15.36 -5.63
C TYR A 121 1.95 -14.58 -6.31
N THR A 122 1.68 -14.86 -7.59
CA THR A 122 0.61 -14.19 -8.35
C THR A 122 -0.80 -14.55 -7.85
N SER A 123 -0.94 -15.65 -7.12
CA SER A 123 -2.20 -16.00 -6.44
C SER A 123 -2.45 -15.11 -5.21
N VAL A 124 -1.39 -14.61 -4.58
CA VAL A 124 -1.46 -13.67 -3.46
C VAL A 124 -1.58 -12.24 -3.98
N ILE A 125 -0.66 -11.85 -4.85
CA ILE A 125 -0.55 -10.51 -5.44
C ILE A 125 -0.57 -10.64 -6.96
N PRO A 126 -1.64 -10.21 -7.66
CA PRO A 126 -1.80 -10.41 -9.12
C PRO A 126 -0.96 -9.41 -9.93
N ILE A 127 0.35 -9.35 -9.66
CA ILE A 127 1.31 -8.45 -10.30
C ILE A 127 1.49 -8.75 -11.79
N ASP A 128 1.29 -9.99 -12.21
CA ASP A 128 1.31 -10.45 -13.59
C ASP A 128 0.33 -9.67 -14.48
N ARG A 129 -0.76 -9.18 -13.92
CA ARG A 129 -1.77 -8.36 -14.63
C ARG A 129 -1.35 -6.90 -14.83
N LEU A 130 -0.26 -6.48 -14.20
CA LEU A 130 0.26 -5.11 -14.24
C LEU A 130 1.48 -4.99 -15.17
N ILE A 131 1.77 -6.02 -15.97
CA ILE A 131 2.82 -5.99 -16.99
C ILE A 131 2.41 -5.04 -18.10
N ALA A 132 3.25 -4.04 -18.35
CA ALA A 132 3.06 -3.04 -19.39
C ALA A 132 3.78 -3.45 -20.70
N LEU A 133 4.94 -4.12 -20.60
CA LEU A 133 5.74 -4.56 -21.74
C LEU A 133 6.39 -5.91 -21.40
N GLY A 134 6.49 -6.82 -22.39
CA GLY A 134 7.06 -8.15 -22.21
C GLY A 134 6.16 -9.09 -21.42
N ASP A 135 6.77 -10.05 -20.72
CA ASP A 135 6.09 -11.11 -20.00
C ASP A 135 6.49 -11.14 -18.52
N TRP A 136 5.61 -11.73 -17.68
CA TRP A 136 5.94 -12.06 -16.29
C TRP A 136 7.02 -13.14 -16.21
N LEU A 137 7.53 -13.39 -15.03
CA LEU A 137 8.52 -14.44 -14.75
C LEU A 137 8.07 -15.81 -15.27
N SER A 138 8.93 -16.48 -16.00
CA SER A 138 8.76 -17.90 -16.33
C SER A 138 9.49 -18.75 -15.31
N PHE A 139 8.80 -19.70 -14.69
CA PHE A 139 9.35 -20.62 -13.70
C PHE A 139 9.80 -21.95 -14.32
N GLU A 140 9.59 -22.14 -15.62
CA GLU A 140 10.01 -23.33 -16.37
C GLU A 140 11.31 -23.12 -17.16
N GLY A 141 11.82 -21.88 -17.19
CA GLY A 141 12.99 -21.46 -17.95
C GLY A 141 14.23 -21.22 -17.07
N PRO A 142 15.28 -20.61 -17.63
CA PRO A 142 16.46 -20.23 -16.87
C PRO A 142 16.12 -19.24 -15.76
N ASP A 143 16.60 -19.45 -14.55
CA ASP A 143 16.33 -18.64 -13.36
C ASP A 143 16.83 -17.19 -13.42
N VAL A 144 17.57 -16.82 -14.45
CA VAL A 144 18.20 -15.50 -14.63
C VAL A 144 17.28 -14.42 -15.19
N VAL A 145 15.97 -14.61 -15.09
CA VAL A 145 14.96 -13.69 -15.62
C VAL A 145 14.51 -12.70 -14.54
N ALA A 146 14.37 -11.44 -14.89
CA ALA A 146 13.85 -10.40 -14.00
C ALA A 146 12.74 -9.59 -14.67
N VAL A 147 11.74 -9.18 -13.87
CA VAL A 147 10.70 -8.21 -14.26
C VAL A 147 10.93 -6.93 -13.47
N PHE A 148 11.03 -5.81 -14.18
CA PHE A 148 11.47 -4.55 -13.62
C PHE A 148 10.33 -3.51 -13.64
N GLY A 149 10.27 -2.64 -12.65
CA GLY A 149 9.37 -1.50 -12.67
C GLY A 149 9.77 -0.49 -13.75
N ILE A 150 8.79 0.03 -14.49
CA ILE A 150 9.06 0.93 -15.63
C ILE A 150 9.80 2.21 -15.20
N GLY A 151 9.50 2.74 -14.01
CA GLY A 151 10.17 3.90 -13.46
C GLY A 151 11.64 3.67 -13.12
N GLY A 152 11.96 2.49 -12.55
CA GLY A 152 13.33 2.07 -12.24
C GLY A 152 14.11 1.77 -13.51
N SER A 153 13.50 1.06 -14.45
CA SER A 153 14.12 0.73 -15.73
C SER A 153 14.51 1.98 -16.52
N MET A 154 13.65 2.98 -16.57
CA MET A 154 13.93 4.28 -17.21
C MET A 154 15.08 5.03 -16.50
N GLY A 155 15.10 5.02 -15.15
CA GLY A 155 16.17 5.61 -14.37
C GLY A 155 17.54 5.02 -14.69
N LEU A 156 17.61 3.70 -14.77
CA LEU A 156 18.81 2.94 -15.12
C LEU A 156 19.16 3.04 -16.61
N GLY A 157 18.19 3.39 -17.47
CA GLY A 157 18.37 3.50 -18.93
C GLY A 157 18.10 2.19 -19.66
N VAL A 158 17.34 1.31 -19.05
CA VAL A 158 16.80 0.08 -19.65
C VAL A 158 15.45 0.44 -20.25
N TYR A 159 15.35 0.52 -21.56
CA TYR A 159 14.15 0.95 -22.27
C TYR A 159 13.41 -0.19 -22.96
N ASP A 160 13.99 -1.40 -22.90
CA ASP A 160 13.45 -2.55 -23.60
C ASP A 160 13.65 -3.82 -22.76
N TYR A 161 12.77 -4.80 -22.94
CA TYR A 161 12.96 -6.14 -22.42
C TYR A 161 14.00 -6.91 -23.26
N ASN A 162 14.42 -8.10 -22.83
CA ASN A 162 15.59 -8.84 -23.34
C ASN A 162 16.94 -8.11 -23.17
N THR A 163 17.01 -7.18 -22.24
CA THR A 163 18.23 -6.46 -21.92
C THR A 163 18.91 -7.11 -20.71
N PHE A 164 20.24 -7.29 -20.79
CA PHE A 164 21.02 -7.83 -19.67
C PHE A 164 21.38 -6.71 -18.69
N LEU A 165 21.14 -6.95 -17.42
CA LEU A 165 21.60 -6.10 -16.31
C LEU A 165 22.32 -6.97 -15.26
N ASN A 166 23.21 -6.37 -14.49
CA ASN A 166 23.87 -7.03 -13.38
C ASN A 166 23.18 -6.66 -12.07
N ILE A 167 22.80 -7.71 -11.31
CA ILE A 167 22.26 -7.58 -9.96
C ILE A 167 23.38 -7.91 -8.98
N ILE A 168 23.69 -6.98 -8.09
CA ILE A 168 24.84 -7.04 -7.17
C ILE A 168 24.33 -6.96 -5.74
N VAL A 169 24.75 -7.89 -4.89
CA VAL A 169 24.42 -7.91 -3.46
C VAL A 169 25.66 -7.95 -2.60
N HIS A 170 25.55 -7.42 -1.40
CA HIS A 170 26.60 -7.50 -0.40
C HIS A 170 26.55 -8.85 0.32
N LYS A 171 27.69 -9.55 0.41
CA LYS A 171 27.82 -10.83 1.14
C LYS A 171 27.67 -10.61 2.63
N LYS A 172 26.69 -11.26 3.26
CA LYS A 172 26.44 -11.17 4.72
C LYS A 172 27.31 -12.10 5.56
N LYS A 173 28.00 -13.10 4.95
CA LYS A 173 28.90 -14.00 5.70
C LYS A 173 30.16 -13.28 6.13
N LYS A 174 30.54 -13.45 7.42
CA LYS A 174 31.81 -12.98 7.96
C LYS A 174 32.97 -13.51 7.13
N GLN A 175 33.67 -12.64 6.47
CA GLN A 175 34.86 -12.99 5.72
C GLN A 175 35.99 -13.38 6.67
N THR A 176 36.51 -14.57 6.52
CA THR A 176 37.79 -14.97 7.09
C THR A 176 38.87 -14.38 6.19
N LEU A 177 39.72 -13.55 6.78
CA LEU A 177 40.92 -12.90 6.29
C LEU A 177 41.40 -13.28 4.87
N LEU A 178 41.67 -12.27 4.06
CA LEU A 178 42.39 -12.20 2.80
C LEU A 178 41.60 -12.35 1.49
N ASN A 179 41.31 -11.16 0.92
CA ASN A 179 41.11 -10.94 -0.52
C ASN A 179 39.88 -11.54 -1.21
N GLN A 180 38.71 -11.60 -0.57
CA GLN A 180 37.45 -11.93 -1.27
C GLN A 180 36.63 -10.66 -1.56
N ASN A 181 36.14 -10.59 -2.79
CA ASN A 181 35.21 -9.55 -3.20
C ASN A 181 33.98 -9.55 -2.27
N PRO A 182 33.64 -8.43 -1.59
CA PRO A 182 32.52 -8.38 -0.65
C PRO A 182 31.15 -8.44 -1.34
N PHE A 183 31.13 -8.48 -2.66
CA PHE A 183 29.92 -8.48 -3.46
C PHE A 183 29.79 -9.78 -4.26
N THR A 184 28.54 -10.26 -4.38
CA THR A 184 28.14 -11.24 -5.37
C THR A 184 27.41 -10.53 -6.48
N SER A 185 27.73 -10.82 -7.72
CA SER A 185 27.07 -10.27 -8.91
C SER A 185 26.57 -11.41 -9.78
N SER A 186 25.35 -11.26 -10.25
CA SER A 186 24.77 -12.19 -11.23
C SER A 186 24.10 -11.40 -12.36
N PRO A 187 24.35 -11.79 -13.62
CA PRO A 187 23.64 -11.20 -14.74
C PRO A 187 22.18 -11.70 -14.76
N SER A 188 21.27 -10.82 -15.11
CA SER A 188 19.86 -11.13 -15.29
C SER A 188 19.35 -10.55 -16.59
N VAL A 189 18.35 -11.23 -17.20
CA VAL A 189 17.68 -10.75 -18.42
C VAL A 189 16.34 -10.15 -18.03
N VAL A 190 16.08 -8.93 -18.44
CA VAL A 190 14.78 -8.29 -18.23
C VAL A 190 13.76 -8.90 -19.18
N SER A 191 12.79 -9.66 -18.67
CA SER A 191 11.72 -10.29 -19.44
C SER A 191 10.49 -9.41 -19.64
N GLY A 192 10.27 -8.49 -18.72
CA GLY A 192 9.12 -7.60 -18.76
C GLY A 192 9.27 -6.38 -17.89
N LEU A 193 8.40 -5.41 -18.13
CA LEU A 193 8.31 -4.17 -17.38
C LEU A 193 6.88 -4.03 -16.85
N TYR A 194 6.73 -3.84 -15.53
CA TYR A 194 5.44 -3.60 -14.89
C TYR A 194 5.23 -2.10 -14.59
N GLN A 195 3.97 -1.70 -14.45
CA GLN A 195 3.60 -0.34 -14.09
C GLN A 195 2.46 -0.34 -13.05
N ILE A 196 2.70 0.31 -11.91
CA ILE A 196 1.74 0.47 -10.82
C ILE A 196 1.61 1.95 -10.46
N ASN A 197 2.68 2.52 -9.92
CA ASN A 197 2.82 3.93 -9.59
C ASN A 197 4.31 4.31 -9.54
N GLU A 198 4.57 5.62 -9.54
CA GLU A 198 5.94 6.15 -9.65
C GLU A 198 6.89 5.64 -8.54
N ASP A 199 6.42 5.51 -7.31
CA ASP A 199 7.24 5.11 -6.17
C ASP A 199 7.58 3.60 -6.21
N LEU A 200 6.60 2.75 -6.49
CA LEU A 200 6.80 1.31 -6.58
C LEU A 200 7.58 0.91 -7.84
N ASP A 201 7.30 1.57 -8.96
CA ASP A 201 7.97 1.33 -10.23
C ASP A 201 9.46 1.69 -10.20
N LYS A 202 9.87 2.58 -9.29
CA LYS A 202 11.27 2.96 -9.07
C LYS A 202 11.97 2.12 -8.00
N LYS A 203 11.25 1.25 -7.30
CA LYS A 203 11.78 0.62 -6.09
C LYS A 203 12.04 -0.87 -6.25
N TYR A 204 11.21 -1.59 -6.99
CA TYR A 204 11.24 -3.04 -7.00
C TYR A 204 11.56 -3.63 -8.36
N LEU A 205 12.34 -4.72 -8.31
CA LEU A 205 12.43 -5.66 -9.41
C LEU A 205 12.12 -7.08 -8.89
N PHE A 206 11.54 -7.91 -9.75
CA PHE A 206 11.15 -9.27 -9.42
C PHE A 206 12.05 -10.29 -10.11
N SER A 207 12.31 -11.42 -9.46
CA SER A 207 13.01 -12.58 -10.01
C SER A 207 12.40 -13.88 -9.48
N ASN A 208 12.82 -14.99 -10.04
CA ASN A 208 12.49 -16.31 -9.49
C ASN A 208 13.14 -16.50 -8.12
N LEU A 209 12.46 -17.24 -7.25
CA LEU A 209 12.93 -17.53 -5.90
C LEU A 209 14.30 -18.22 -5.88
N SER A 210 14.52 -19.19 -6.77
CA SER A 210 15.78 -19.90 -6.96
C SER A 210 16.95 -18.96 -7.30
N PHE A 211 16.72 -17.95 -8.16
CA PHE A 211 17.72 -16.93 -8.46
C PHE A 211 18.09 -16.10 -7.22
N GLY A 212 17.08 -15.66 -6.44
CA GLY A 212 17.33 -14.92 -5.21
C GLY A 212 18.10 -15.73 -4.17
N GLN A 213 17.74 -17.01 -3.98
CA GLN A 213 18.43 -17.92 -3.08
C GLN A 213 19.90 -18.14 -3.51
N GLN A 214 20.13 -18.35 -4.79
CA GLN A 214 21.48 -18.51 -5.33
C GLN A 214 22.32 -17.24 -5.19
N LEU A 215 21.75 -16.07 -5.53
CA LEU A 215 22.43 -14.77 -5.45
C LEU A 215 22.84 -14.43 -4.01
N LEU A 216 21.99 -14.78 -3.03
CA LEU A 216 22.18 -14.49 -1.61
C LEU A 216 22.86 -15.64 -0.82
N GLU A 217 23.21 -16.74 -1.49
CA GLU A 217 23.79 -17.95 -0.88
C GLU A 217 22.90 -18.53 0.26
N LEU A 218 21.57 -18.52 0.05
CA LEU A 218 20.58 -19.04 1.00
C LEU A 218 20.30 -20.52 0.75
N GLN A 219 19.80 -21.21 1.78
CA GLN A 219 19.27 -22.57 1.63
C GLN A 219 17.88 -22.53 0.94
N PRO A 220 17.45 -23.65 0.31
CA PRO A 220 16.17 -23.70 -0.41
C PRO A 220 14.93 -23.41 0.46
N ASP A 221 15.02 -23.65 1.76
CA ASP A 221 13.95 -23.42 2.74
C ASP A 221 14.05 -22.05 3.44
N GLN A 222 15.01 -21.20 3.05
CA GLN A 222 15.23 -19.88 3.66
C GLN A 222 14.59 -18.76 2.86
N PHE A 223 13.75 -17.97 3.55
CA PHE A 223 13.01 -16.84 2.98
C PHE A 223 13.12 -15.61 3.90
N SER A 224 12.84 -14.42 3.37
CA SER A 224 12.72 -13.22 4.18
C SER A 224 11.33 -13.10 4.78
N SER A 225 10.31 -13.53 4.05
CA SER A 225 8.91 -13.47 4.45
C SER A 225 8.05 -14.52 3.75
N VAL A 226 6.85 -14.71 4.28
CA VAL A 226 5.76 -15.42 3.61
C VAL A 226 4.57 -14.48 3.51
N VAL A 227 4.16 -14.17 2.28
CA VAL A 227 3.03 -13.30 2.00
C VAL A 227 1.73 -14.10 1.95
N LEU A 228 0.66 -13.52 2.51
CA LEU A 228 -0.63 -14.19 2.65
C LEU A 228 -1.75 -13.37 2.04
N LYS A 229 -2.63 -14.07 1.33
CA LYS A 229 -3.98 -13.62 0.99
C LYS A 229 -4.99 -14.35 1.86
N THR A 230 -5.86 -13.63 2.54
CA THR A 230 -6.78 -14.19 3.52
C THR A 230 -8.22 -14.00 3.11
N ALA A 231 -9.11 -14.79 3.72
CA ALA A 231 -10.55 -14.56 3.62
C ALA A 231 -10.93 -13.19 4.21
N PRO A 232 -12.00 -12.55 3.71
CA PRO A 232 -12.50 -11.30 4.27
C PRO A 232 -12.74 -11.41 5.77
N GLN A 233 -12.43 -10.33 6.53
CA GLN A 233 -12.66 -10.21 7.97
C GLN A 233 -11.75 -11.07 8.88
N VAL A 234 -10.70 -11.69 8.36
CA VAL A 234 -9.70 -12.35 9.20
C VAL A 234 -8.94 -11.31 10.00
N THR A 235 -8.91 -11.47 11.33
CA THR A 235 -8.20 -10.55 12.21
C THR A 235 -6.77 -11.02 12.46
N LYS A 236 -5.84 -10.07 12.58
CA LYS A 236 -4.44 -10.35 12.92
C LYS A 236 -4.31 -11.24 14.15
N LYS A 237 -5.09 -10.97 15.22
CA LYS A 237 -5.05 -11.75 16.48
C LYS A 237 -5.39 -13.22 16.27
N LYS A 238 -6.44 -13.51 15.46
CA LYS A 238 -6.84 -14.89 15.14
C LYS A 238 -5.73 -15.58 14.35
N LEU A 239 -5.21 -14.89 13.33
CA LEU A 239 -4.15 -15.43 12.48
C LEU A 239 -2.89 -15.72 13.28
N THR A 240 -2.46 -14.81 14.16
CA THR A 240 -1.28 -15.00 15.02
C THR A 240 -1.42 -16.25 15.88
N SER A 241 -2.57 -16.45 16.55
CA SER A 241 -2.78 -17.62 17.41
C SER A 241 -2.78 -18.96 16.66
N GLN A 242 -3.14 -18.95 15.37
CA GLN A 242 -3.16 -20.16 14.53
C GLN A 242 -1.77 -20.44 13.90
N LEU A 243 -1.03 -19.37 13.55
CA LEU A 243 0.23 -19.51 12.82
C LEU A 243 1.44 -19.69 13.73
N GLU A 244 1.51 -19.05 14.88
CA GLU A 244 2.66 -19.19 15.79
C GLU A 244 3.05 -20.65 16.10
N PRO A 245 2.11 -21.59 16.32
CA PRO A 245 2.48 -22.99 16.59
C PRO A 245 3.06 -23.73 15.38
N LEU A 246 2.91 -23.24 14.16
CA LEU A 246 3.39 -23.87 12.93
C LEU A 246 4.88 -23.57 12.67
N PHE A 247 5.42 -22.55 13.30
CA PHE A 247 6.80 -22.10 13.12
C PHE A 247 7.67 -22.50 14.30
N THR A 248 8.88 -22.92 14.00
CA THR A 248 9.89 -23.30 15.02
C THR A 248 10.58 -22.12 15.68
N ILE A 249 10.45 -20.94 15.08
CA ILE A 249 11.01 -19.69 15.55
C ILE A 249 9.91 -18.67 15.83
N PRO A 250 10.14 -17.69 16.71
CA PRO A 250 9.21 -16.58 16.90
C PRO A 250 9.02 -15.80 15.60
N ILE A 251 7.76 -15.61 15.23
CA ILE A 251 7.36 -14.87 14.03
C ILE A 251 6.59 -13.61 14.39
N ARG A 252 6.60 -12.64 13.50
CA ARG A 252 5.82 -11.43 13.55
C ARG A 252 4.90 -11.35 12.32
N ILE A 253 3.62 -11.23 12.55
CA ILE A 253 2.64 -11.02 11.49
C ILE A 253 2.39 -9.52 11.33
N VAL A 254 2.51 -9.04 10.11
CA VAL A 254 2.34 -7.62 9.76
C VAL A 254 1.15 -7.52 8.81
N SER A 255 0.16 -6.70 9.16
CA SER A 255 -1.00 -6.43 8.29
C SER A 255 -0.65 -5.39 7.22
N ARG A 256 -1.45 -5.32 6.14
CA ARG A 256 -1.30 -4.31 5.09
C ARG A 256 -1.27 -2.88 5.65
N ALA A 257 -2.07 -2.60 6.66
CA ALA A 257 -2.07 -1.29 7.31
C ALA A 257 -0.76 -0.99 8.05
N GLU A 258 -0.12 -2.00 8.61
CA GLU A 258 1.18 -1.85 9.28
C GLU A 258 2.33 -1.77 8.28
N GLN A 259 2.27 -2.47 7.14
CA GLN A 259 3.22 -2.35 6.03
C GLN A 259 3.23 -0.92 5.48
N ASN A 260 2.05 -0.30 5.37
CA ASN A 260 1.86 1.07 4.91
C ASN A 260 1.57 2.06 6.05
N ALA A 261 2.21 1.90 7.20
CA ALA A 261 1.93 2.71 8.39
C ALA A 261 2.04 4.23 8.15
N ALA A 262 2.89 4.67 7.22
CA ALA A 262 3.01 6.08 6.84
C ALA A 262 1.75 6.57 6.14
N LEU A 263 1.26 5.82 5.15
CA LEU A 263 0.02 6.12 4.42
C LEU A 263 -1.19 6.14 5.36
N TYR A 264 -1.35 5.10 6.18
CA TYR A 264 -2.48 5.02 7.11
C TYR A 264 -2.43 6.10 8.20
N ARG A 265 -1.23 6.49 8.68
CA ARG A 265 -1.09 7.63 9.60
C ARG A 265 -1.49 8.95 8.94
N MET A 266 -1.07 9.18 7.70
CA MET A 266 -1.47 10.35 6.92
C MET A 266 -3.00 10.44 6.80
N LEU A 267 -3.66 9.34 6.42
CA LEU A 267 -5.12 9.27 6.32
C LEU A 267 -5.83 9.54 7.65
N ASN A 268 -5.26 9.07 8.77
CA ASN A 268 -5.83 9.33 10.11
C ASN A 268 -5.71 10.79 10.54
N VAL A 269 -4.57 11.43 10.23
CA VAL A 269 -4.37 12.88 10.51
C VAL A 269 -5.33 13.72 9.67
N GLU A 270 -5.56 13.32 8.44
CA GLU A 270 -6.52 13.96 7.55
C GLU A 270 -7.95 13.92 8.10
N HIS A 271 -8.41 12.78 8.61
CA HIS A 271 -9.70 12.68 9.29
C HIS A 271 -9.82 13.66 10.47
N LEU A 272 -8.76 13.77 11.27
CA LEU A 272 -8.75 14.70 12.40
C LEU A 272 -8.88 16.16 11.93
N ALA A 273 -8.14 16.53 10.88
CA ALA A 273 -8.23 17.87 10.29
C ALA A 273 -9.64 18.19 9.76
N ILE A 274 -10.29 17.21 9.09
CA ILE A 274 -11.67 17.34 8.62
C ILE A 274 -12.63 17.58 9.79
N TYR A 275 -12.49 16.84 10.90
CA TYR A 275 -13.31 17.06 12.10
C TYR A 275 -13.15 18.47 12.68
N PHE A 276 -11.92 19.00 12.73
CA PHE A 276 -11.67 20.36 13.21
C PHE A 276 -12.31 21.41 12.31
N ILE A 277 -12.14 21.28 10.98
CA ILE A 277 -12.74 22.19 10.00
C ILE A 277 -14.27 22.14 10.10
N PHE A 278 -14.85 20.94 10.18
CA PHE A 278 -16.30 20.76 10.35
C PHE A 278 -16.81 21.43 11.61
N THR A 279 -16.15 21.22 12.73
CA THR A 279 -16.52 21.82 14.01
C THR A 279 -16.47 23.34 13.94
N LEU A 280 -15.43 23.90 13.34
CA LEU A 280 -15.28 25.35 13.16
C LEU A 280 -16.41 25.94 12.30
N VAL A 281 -16.69 25.30 11.16
CA VAL A 281 -17.78 25.72 10.26
C VAL A 281 -19.14 25.64 10.94
N MET A 282 -19.38 24.57 11.72
CA MET A 282 -20.60 24.39 12.50
C MET A 282 -20.77 25.50 13.54
N ILE A 283 -19.72 25.87 14.27
CA ILE A 283 -19.71 26.95 15.26
C ILE A 283 -20.06 28.28 14.56
N ILE A 284 -19.42 28.60 13.45
CA ILE A 284 -19.68 29.85 12.69
C ILE A 284 -21.12 29.88 12.20
N ALA A 285 -21.65 28.78 11.65
CA ALA A 285 -23.03 28.68 11.21
C ALA A 285 -24.03 28.90 12.37
N LEU A 286 -23.74 28.31 13.53
CA LEU A 286 -24.55 28.41 14.73
C LEU A 286 -24.59 29.87 15.25
N PHE A 287 -23.45 30.56 15.30
CA PHE A 287 -23.39 32.00 15.65
C PHE A 287 -24.20 32.85 14.70
N ASN A 288 -24.15 32.61 13.39
CA ASN A 288 -24.94 33.33 12.41
C ASN A 288 -26.45 33.13 12.62
N VAL A 289 -26.88 31.88 12.91
CA VAL A 289 -28.29 31.58 13.19
C VAL A 289 -28.76 32.23 14.49
N VAL A 290 -27.97 32.15 15.56
CA VAL A 290 -28.28 32.78 16.85
C VAL A 290 -28.35 34.29 16.70
N GLY A 291 -27.41 34.91 16.00
CA GLY A 291 -27.42 36.36 15.70
C GLY A 291 -28.67 36.79 14.94
N ALA A 292 -29.08 36.03 13.94
CA ALA A 292 -30.32 36.28 13.19
C ALA A 292 -31.57 36.15 14.08
N LEU A 293 -31.62 35.17 14.98
CA LEU A 293 -32.73 35.00 15.94
C LEU A 293 -32.81 36.13 16.95
N ILE A 294 -31.69 36.60 17.51
CA ILE A 294 -31.65 37.73 18.46
C ILE A 294 -32.15 39.01 17.80
N MET A 295 -31.84 39.24 16.52
CA MET A 295 -32.33 40.41 15.80
C MET A 295 -33.82 40.34 15.44
N MET A 296 -34.43 39.15 15.56
CA MET A 296 -35.84 38.94 15.20
C MET A 296 -36.77 39.05 16.42
N VAL A 297 -36.23 38.99 17.63
CA VAL A 297 -36.92 39.23 18.91
C VAL A 297 -36.78 40.71 19.34
#